data_db4b5a2e60d80567034d2a3ad64c0f1a
#
_entry.id   db4b5a2e60d80567034d2a3ad64c0f1a
#
_cell.length_a   1.000
_cell.length_b   1.000
_cell.length_c   1.000
_cell.angle_alpha   90.00
_cell.angle_beta   90.00
_cell.angle_gamma   90.00
#
_symmetry.space_group_name_H-M   'P 1'
#
loop_
_entity.id
_entity.type
_entity.pdbx_description
1 polymer ?
#
loop_
_entity_poly.entity_id
_entity_poly.type
_entity_poly.pdbx_seq_one_letter_code
_entity_poly.pdbx_strand_id
1 'polypeptide(L)'
;MALPGSRLRGKLPALDAIAVFSRMDSIDLWIKVLHIVAVVSWMAGMLYLPRLFVYHADTERKSAISEQFKVMERRLLKGIVNPAMVAVWITGPLLAWREGYVLSPWLHAKLALVLLLTGLHGFFSAQVRAFAEDRNVHSSRFYRFINEAPTVIMILVVFLVVMKP
;
A
#
# COMPACT_ATOMS: atom_id res chain seq x y z
N MET A 1 -17.79 63.98 24.19
CA MET A 1 -16.70 63.12 24.54
C MET A 1 -17.10 61.70 24.10
N ALA A 2 -16.74 61.26 22.86
CA ALA A 2 -17.18 59.99 22.25
C ALA A 2 -16.09 58.94 22.43
N LEU A 3 -16.44 57.78 22.97
CA LEU A 3 -15.55 56.65 23.18
C LEU A 3 -15.33 55.89 21.85
N PRO A 4 -14.07 55.48 21.50
CA PRO A 4 -13.79 54.67 20.32
C PRO A 4 -13.87 53.19 20.68
N GLY A 5 -14.98 52.56 20.39
CA GLY A 5 -15.22 51.16 20.69
C GLY A 5 -15.82 50.33 19.55
N SER A 6 -15.21 50.29 18.34
CA SER A 6 -15.79 49.46 17.25
C SER A 6 -14.80 48.93 16.21
N ARG A 7 -13.56 48.58 16.58
CA ARG A 7 -12.59 48.06 15.59
C ARG A 7 -12.09 46.64 15.84
N LEU A 8 -12.73 45.83 16.66
CA LEU A 8 -12.27 44.47 16.94
C LEU A 8 -13.15 43.34 16.35
N ARG A 9 -14.26 43.70 15.67
CA ARG A 9 -15.20 42.66 15.13
C ARG A 9 -14.86 42.11 13.73
N GLY A 10 -13.83 42.61 13.04
CA GLY A 10 -13.51 42.23 11.66
C GLY A 10 -12.41 41.17 11.49
N LYS A 11 -11.72 40.76 12.57
CA LYS A 11 -10.55 39.85 12.47
C LYS A 11 -10.82 38.37 12.80
N LEU A 12 -11.95 38.05 13.40
CA LEU A 12 -12.27 36.68 13.81
C LEU A 12 -12.44 35.71 12.65
N PRO A 13 -13.16 36.03 11.54
CA PRO A 13 -13.34 35.08 10.44
C PRO A 13 -12.03 34.72 9.70
N ALA A 14 -11.07 35.62 9.65
CA ALA A 14 -9.78 35.36 9.02
C ALA A 14 -8.89 34.39 9.86
N LEU A 15 -8.92 34.56 11.19
CA LEU A 15 -8.18 33.66 12.09
C LEU A 15 -8.78 32.24 12.09
N ASP A 16 -10.11 32.14 12.05
CA ASP A 16 -10.81 30.86 11.95
C ASP A 16 -10.53 30.18 10.59
N ALA A 17 -10.51 30.95 9.51
CA ALA A 17 -10.13 30.42 8.18
C ALA A 17 -8.68 29.91 8.14
N ILE A 18 -7.73 30.64 8.74
CA ILE A 18 -6.33 30.23 8.85
C ILE A 18 -6.21 28.96 9.71
N ALA A 19 -6.91 28.87 10.83
CA ALA A 19 -6.92 27.71 11.70
C ALA A 19 -7.53 26.48 11.02
N VAL A 20 -8.59 26.63 10.24
CA VAL A 20 -9.21 25.57 9.43
C VAL A 20 -8.26 25.12 8.33
N PHE A 21 -7.60 26.05 7.62
CA PHE A 21 -6.64 25.74 6.57
C PHE A 21 -5.42 24.97 7.12
N SER A 22 -4.82 25.43 8.23
CA SER A 22 -3.70 24.74 8.89
C SER A 22 -4.09 23.34 9.43
N ARG A 23 -5.34 23.15 9.85
CA ARG A 23 -5.87 21.86 10.31
C ARG A 23 -6.07 20.90 9.13
N MET A 24 -6.50 21.39 7.99
CA MET A 24 -6.61 20.57 6.76
C MET A 24 -5.24 20.09 6.31
N ASP A 25 -4.22 20.94 6.32
CA ASP A 25 -2.84 20.58 5.97
C ASP A 25 -2.28 19.51 6.92
N SER A 26 -2.58 19.58 8.22
CA SER A 26 -2.19 18.59 9.21
C SER A 26 -2.80 17.22 8.92
N ILE A 27 -4.09 17.17 8.57
CA ILE A 27 -4.80 15.92 8.24
C ILE A 27 -4.18 15.28 6.99
N ASP A 28 -3.87 16.07 5.97
CA ASP A 28 -3.25 15.58 4.73
C ASP A 28 -1.87 14.97 4.98
N LEU A 29 -1.09 15.59 5.86
CA LEU A 29 0.20 15.03 6.28
C LEU A 29 0.03 13.66 6.98
N TRP A 30 -0.94 13.52 7.88
CA TRP A 30 -1.21 12.25 8.55
C TRP A 30 -1.70 11.17 7.58
N ILE A 31 -2.54 11.52 6.61
CA ILE A 31 -2.99 10.58 5.57
C ILE A 31 -1.80 10.14 4.70
N LYS A 32 -0.88 11.06 4.36
CA LYS A 32 0.37 10.73 3.64
C LYS A 32 1.25 9.78 4.44
N VAL A 33 1.45 10.05 5.73
CA VAL A 33 2.23 9.16 6.61
C VAL A 33 1.61 7.77 6.62
N LEU A 34 0.29 7.68 6.84
CA LEU A 34 -0.41 6.40 6.85
C LEU A 34 -0.29 5.69 5.49
N HIS A 35 -0.44 6.41 4.38
CA HIS A 35 -0.29 5.86 3.04
C HIS A 35 1.12 5.28 2.81
N ILE A 36 2.16 6.04 3.17
CA ILE A 36 3.55 5.60 3.01
C ILE A 36 3.82 4.34 3.85
N VAL A 37 3.41 4.34 5.12
CA VAL A 37 3.56 3.17 6.02
C VAL A 37 2.81 1.95 5.45
N ALA A 38 1.60 2.14 4.95
CA ALA A 38 0.82 1.08 4.33
C ALA A 38 1.49 0.54 3.05
N VAL A 39 2.02 1.41 2.18
CA VAL A 39 2.76 1.00 0.97
C VAL A 39 4.00 0.20 1.35
N VAL A 40 4.81 0.67 2.31
CA VAL A 40 6.01 -0.04 2.78
C VAL A 40 5.64 -1.42 3.34
N SER A 41 4.61 -1.49 4.18
CA SER A 41 4.14 -2.75 4.77
C SER A 41 3.63 -3.73 3.71
N TRP A 42 2.85 -3.24 2.74
CA TRP A 42 2.36 -4.05 1.63
C TRP A 42 3.50 -4.58 0.78
N MET A 43 4.45 -3.73 0.38
CA MET A 43 5.61 -4.11 -0.42
C MET A 43 6.53 -5.08 0.32
N ALA A 44 6.79 -4.87 1.62
CA ALA A 44 7.57 -5.80 2.42
C ALA A 44 6.97 -7.22 2.36
N GLY A 45 5.64 -7.34 2.53
CA GLY A 45 4.96 -8.62 2.40
C GLY A 45 4.98 -9.20 1.00
N MET A 46 4.76 -8.37 -0.03
CA MET A 46 4.78 -8.78 -1.45
C MET A 46 6.16 -9.27 -1.90
N LEU A 47 7.24 -8.77 -1.32
CA LEU A 47 8.61 -9.21 -1.59
C LEU A 47 9.01 -10.45 -0.77
N TYR A 48 8.44 -10.62 0.42
CA TYR A 48 8.80 -11.72 1.30
C TYR A 48 7.98 -12.99 1.05
N LEU A 49 6.69 -12.86 0.73
CA LEU A 49 5.78 -14.00 0.54
C LEU A 49 6.25 -14.97 -0.57
N PRO A 50 6.66 -14.52 -1.77
CA PRO A 50 7.16 -15.45 -2.79
C PRO A 50 8.47 -16.13 -2.40
N ARG A 51 9.29 -15.52 -1.54
CA ARG A 51 10.48 -16.20 -0.99
C ARG A 51 10.11 -17.38 -0.09
N LEU A 52 9.06 -17.25 0.71
CA LEU A 52 8.53 -18.38 1.49
C LEU A 52 8.07 -19.49 0.55
N PHE A 53 7.38 -19.18 -0.55
CA PHE A 53 6.95 -20.17 -1.55
C PHE A 53 8.12 -20.91 -2.19
N VAL A 54 9.26 -20.23 -2.43
CA VAL A 54 10.48 -20.90 -2.96
C VAL A 54 10.92 -22.02 -2.05
N TYR A 55 11.05 -21.75 -0.75
CA TYR A 55 11.48 -22.75 0.23
C TYR A 55 10.40 -23.82 0.48
N HIS A 56 9.13 -23.40 0.55
CA HIS A 56 8.01 -24.31 0.76
C HIS A 56 7.83 -25.31 -0.40
N ALA A 57 8.04 -24.85 -1.65
CA ALA A 57 7.92 -25.71 -2.83
C ALA A 57 8.96 -26.85 -2.88
N ASP A 58 10.13 -26.67 -2.25
CA ASP A 58 11.19 -27.68 -2.15
C ASP A 58 11.05 -28.56 -0.89
N THR A 59 10.00 -28.33 -0.08
CA THR A 59 9.76 -29.07 1.17
C THR A 59 8.78 -30.23 0.94
N GLU A 60 9.01 -31.34 1.62
CA GLU A 60 8.09 -32.47 1.59
C GLU A 60 6.72 -32.11 2.15
N ARG A 61 5.67 -32.45 1.39
CA ARG A 61 4.27 -32.14 1.78
C ARG A 61 3.93 -32.80 3.10
N LYS A 62 3.13 -32.09 3.93
CA LYS A 62 2.70 -32.55 5.27
C LYS A 62 3.85 -32.80 6.26
N SER A 63 5.07 -32.41 5.95
CA SER A 63 6.16 -32.43 6.92
C SER A 63 5.97 -31.33 7.98
N ALA A 64 6.60 -31.44 9.13
CA ALA A 64 6.54 -30.40 10.18
C ALA A 64 7.00 -29.03 9.67
N ILE A 65 7.99 -29.02 8.77
CA ILE A 65 8.50 -27.79 8.14
C ILE A 65 7.45 -27.21 7.18
N SER A 66 6.78 -28.02 6.37
CA SER A 66 5.69 -27.57 5.49
C SER A 66 4.55 -26.96 6.30
N GLU A 67 4.13 -27.59 7.39
CA GLU A 67 3.08 -27.04 8.26
C GLU A 67 3.48 -25.69 8.88
N GLN A 68 4.75 -25.51 9.21
CA GLN A 68 5.26 -24.23 9.69
C GLN A 68 5.21 -23.14 8.62
N PHE A 69 5.61 -23.45 7.37
CA PHE A 69 5.46 -22.50 6.25
C PHE A 69 4.01 -22.11 6.02
N LYS A 70 3.06 -23.02 6.06
CA LYS A 70 1.62 -22.72 5.94
C LYS A 70 1.15 -21.70 6.99
N VAL A 71 1.65 -21.81 8.22
CA VAL A 71 1.33 -20.85 9.28
C VAL A 71 1.95 -19.46 9.00
N MET A 72 3.22 -19.43 8.60
CA MET A 72 3.96 -18.19 8.30
C MET A 72 3.30 -17.43 7.14
N GLU A 73 3.06 -18.11 6.02
CA GLU A 73 2.41 -17.55 4.83
C GLU A 73 1.03 -16.97 5.14
N ARG A 74 0.21 -17.72 5.88
CA ARG A 74 -1.14 -17.27 6.27
C ARG A 74 -1.10 -16.07 7.21
N ARG A 75 -0.20 -16.07 8.21
CA ARG A 75 -0.06 -14.95 9.16
C ARG A 75 0.44 -13.71 8.45
N LEU A 76 1.44 -13.84 7.59
CA LEU A 76 1.96 -12.73 6.81
C LEU A 76 0.86 -12.13 5.92
N LEU A 77 0.18 -12.97 5.14
CA LEU A 77 -0.86 -12.52 4.21
C LEU A 77 -2.02 -11.84 4.95
N LYS A 78 -2.59 -12.50 5.98
CA LYS A 78 -3.77 -11.98 6.67
C LYS A 78 -3.47 -10.86 7.65
N GLY A 79 -2.32 -10.90 8.32
CA GLY A 79 -1.96 -9.96 9.38
C GLY A 79 -1.31 -8.68 8.88
N ILE A 80 -0.62 -8.73 7.73
CA ILE A 80 0.17 -7.60 7.23
C ILE A 80 -0.26 -7.22 5.80
N VAL A 81 -0.16 -8.16 4.85
CA VAL A 81 -0.28 -7.85 3.42
C VAL A 81 -1.68 -7.38 3.05
N ASN A 82 -2.72 -8.10 3.49
CA ASN A 82 -4.11 -7.74 3.20
C ASN A 82 -4.52 -6.40 3.82
N PRO A 83 -4.34 -6.14 5.14
CA PRO A 83 -4.73 -4.86 5.72
C PRO A 83 -3.93 -3.69 5.15
N ALA A 84 -2.64 -3.89 4.85
CA ALA A 84 -1.81 -2.87 4.23
C ALA A 84 -2.31 -2.51 2.82
N MET A 85 -2.65 -3.50 1.99
CA MET A 85 -3.25 -3.27 0.67
C MET A 85 -4.56 -2.47 0.78
N VAL A 86 -5.46 -2.84 1.69
CA VAL A 86 -6.71 -2.12 1.91
C VAL A 86 -6.44 -0.67 2.31
N ALA A 87 -5.51 -0.44 3.23
CA ALA A 87 -5.12 0.91 3.64
C ALA A 87 -4.56 1.73 2.47
N VAL A 88 -3.76 1.14 1.58
CA VAL A 88 -3.25 1.79 0.36
C VAL A 88 -4.39 2.19 -0.57
N TRP A 89 -5.38 1.31 -0.78
CA TRP A 89 -6.53 1.56 -1.65
C TRP A 89 -7.52 2.59 -1.08
N ILE A 90 -7.56 2.79 0.23
CA ILE A 90 -8.36 3.85 0.87
C ILE A 90 -7.60 5.18 0.80
N THR A 91 -6.35 5.19 1.24
CA THR A 91 -5.58 6.43 1.41
C THR A 91 -5.08 7.00 0.09
N GLY A 92 -4.76 6.16 -0.90
CA GLY A 92 -4.25 6.59 -2.21
C GLY A 92 -5.24 7.44 -2.99
N PRO A 93 -6.47 6.97 -3.28
CA PRO A 93 -7.50 7.76 -3.95
C PRO A 93 -7.89 9.01 -3.15
N LEU A 94 -7.95 8.91 -1.82
CA LEU A 94 -8.24 10.07 -0.95
C LEU A 94 -7.20 11.16 -1.11
N LEU A 95 -5.90 10.83 -1.10
CA LEU A 95 -4.81 11.78 -1.33
C LEU A 95 -4.86 12.37 -2.75
N ALA A 96 -5.10 11.54 -3.76
CA ALA A 96 -5.20 11.99 -5.14
C ALA A 96 -6.32 13.03 -5.33
N TRP A 97 -7.46 12.82 -4.68
CA TRP A 97 -8.58 13.75 -4.70
C TRP A 97 -8.27 15.04 -3.95
N ARG A 98 -7.72 14.95 -2.73
CA ARG A 98 -7.42 16.13 -1.89
C ARG A 98 -6.32 17.02 -2.49
N GLU A 99 -5.34 16.42 -3.14
CA GLU A 99 -4.21 17.13 -3.76
C GLU A 99 -4.50 17.56 -5.21
N GLY A 100 -5.68 17.25 -5.76
CA GLY A 100 -6.08 17.65 -7.11
C GLY A 100 -5.38 16.90 -8.26
N TYR A 101 -4.76 15.76 -7.99
CA TYR A 101 -4.01 14.98 -9.00
C TYR A 101 -4.87 14.06 -9.85
N VAL A 102 -6.19 13.99 -9.63
CA VAL A 102 -7.09 13.01 -10.27
C VAL A 102 -6.98 12.98 -11.79
N LEU A 103 -6.76 14.12 -12.43
CA LEU A 103 -6.61 14.23 -13.89
C LEU A 103 -5.17 14.16 -14.40
N SER A 104 -4.19 13.94 -13.51
CA SER A 104 -2.77 13.92 -13.88
C SER A 104 -2.40 12.63 -14.60
N PRO A 105 -1.76 12.67 -15.80
CA PRO A 105 -1.41 11.46 -16.57
C PRO A 105 -0.52 10.49 -15.80
N TRP A 106 0.46 11.01 -15.04
CA TRP A 106 1.35 10.19 -14.21
C TRP A 106 0.60 9.38 -13.14
N LEU A 107 -0.52 9.93 -12.62
CA LEU A 107 -1.35 9.20 -11.64
C LEU A 107 -2.06 8.02 -12.30
N HIS A 108 -2.56 8.17 -13.53
CA HIS A 108 -3.20 7.08 -14.26
C HIS A 108 -2.21 5.95 -14.56
N ALA A 109 -0.98 6.29 -14.98
CA ALA A 109 0.08 5.30 -15.17
C ALA A 109 0.43 4.58 -13.86
N LYS A 110 0.54 5.32 -12.74
CA LYS A 110 0.73 4.75 -11.40
C LYS A 110 -0.41 3.81 -11.01
N LEU A 111 -1.66 4.21 -11.24
CA LEU A 111 -2.83 3.37 -10.93
C LEU A 111 -2.82 2.06 -11.71
N ALA A 112 -2.43 2.08 -13.00
CA ALA A 112 -2.29 0.87 -13.80
C ALA A 112 -1.25 -0.10 -13.19
N LEU A 113 -0.09 0.40 -12.73
CA LEU A 113 0.92 -0.40 -12.04
C LEU A 113 0.43 -0.94 -10.68
N VAL A 114 -0.32 -0.13 -9.93
CA VAL A 114 -0.91 -0.56 -8.64
C VAL A 114 -1.99 -1.62 -8.85
N LEU A 115 -2.78 -1.52 -9.92
CA LEU A 115 -3.74 -2.57 -10.31
C LEU A 115 -3.02 -3.88 -10.68
N LEU A 116 -1.93 -3.80 -11.44
CA LEU A 116 -1.10 -4.97 -11.75
C LEU A 116 -0.53 -5.61 -10.47
N LEU A 117 -0.03 -4.79 -9.53
CA LEU A 117 0.45 -5.26 -8.24
C LEU A 117 -0.69 -5.92 -7.41
N THR A 118 -1.90 -5.37 -7.47
CA THR A 118 -3.09 -5.94 -6.82
C THR A 118 -3.47 -7.30 -7.45
N GLY A 119 -3.37 -7.43 -8.77
CA GLY A 119 -3.53 -8.72 -9.47
C GLY A 119 -2.50 -9.76 -8.99
N LEU A 120 -1.25 -9.34 -8.86
CA LEU A 120 -0.17 -10.19 -8.34
C LEU A 120 -0.39 -10.57 -6.86
N HIS A 121 -0.91 -9.64 -6.02
CA HIS A 121 -1.34 -9.95 -4.66
C HIS A 121 -2.45 -11.02 -4.65
N GLY A 122 -3.44 -10.91 -5.53
CA GLY A 122 -4.49 -11.92 -5.69
C GLY A 122 -3.92 -13.28 -6.06
N PHE A 123 -2.94 -13.33 -6.98
CA PHE A 123 -2.23 -14.54 -7.33
C PHE A 123 -1.50 -15.14 -6.12
N PHE A 124 -0.73 -14.36 -5.36
CA PHE A 124 -0.05 -14.84 -4.15
C PHE A 124 -1.03 -15.34 -3.09
N SER A 125 -2.16 -14.68 -2.94
CA SER A 125 -3.24 -15.14 -2.04
C SER A 125 -3.80 -16.50 -2.45
N ALA A 126 -3.89 -16.77 -3.75
CA ALA A 126 -4.28 -18.07 -4.27
C ALA A 126 -3.20 -19.13 -4.00
N GLN A 127 -1.91 -18.77 -4.13
CA GLN A 127 -0.81 -19.71 -3.82
C GLN A 127 -0.77 -20.07 -2.33
N VAL A 128 -0.97 -19.11 -1.41
CA VAL A 128 -1.08 -19.43 0.03
C VAL A 128 -2.19 -20.47 0.30
N ARG A 129 -3.33 -20.36 -0.40
CA ARG A 129 -4.40 -21.36 -0.30
C ARG A 129 -3.99 -22.72 -0.90
N ALA A 130 -3.32 -22.70 -2.06
CA ALA A 130 -2.85 -23.92 -2.70
C ALA A 130 -1.83 -24.68 -1.83
N PHE A 131 -0.90 -23.97 -1.19
CA PHE A 131 0.02 -24.55 -0.22
C PHE A 131 -0.69 -25.07 1.03
N ALA A 132 -1.63 -24.30 1.58
CA ALA A 132 -2.40 -24.73 2.76
C ALA A 132 -3.16 -26.04 2.53
N GLU A 133 -3.57 -26.33 1.30
CA GLU A 133 -4.31 -27.51 0.89
C GLU A 133 -3.42 -28.59 0.23
N ASP A 134 -2.09 -28.44 0.30
CA ASP A 134 -1.09 -29.33 -0.33
C ASP A 134 -1.29 -29.52 -1.85
N ARG A 135 -1.89 -28.52 -2.51
CA ARG A 135 -2.22 -28.53 -3.95
C ARG A 135 -1.29 -27.67 -4.80
N ASN A 136 -0.17 -27.20 -4.26
CA ASN A 136 0.81 -26.46 -5.06
C ASN A 136 1.33 -27.31 -6.24
N VAL A 137 1.32 -26.71 -7.43
CA VAL A 137 1.80 -27.35 -8.68
C VAL A 137 3.04 -26.66 -9.26
N HIS A 138 3.42 -25.50 -8.72
CA HIS A 138 4.54 -24.72 -9.24
C HIS A 138 5.84 -25.07 -8.55
N SER A 139 6.94 -25.04 -9.32
CA SER A 139 8.29 -25.30 -8.82
C SER A 139 8.87 -24.09 -8.10
N SER A 140 9.90 -24.29 -7.30
CA SER A 140 10.68 -23.22 -6.65
C SER A 140 11.29 -22.25 -7.68
N ARG A 141 11.69 -22.73 -8.86
CA ARG A 141 12.21 -21.89 -9.96
C ARG A 141 11.15 -20.89 -10.45
N PHE A 142 9.90 -21.30 -10.56
CA PHE A 142 8.79 -20.42 -10.92
C PHE A 142 8.63 -19.29 -9.88
N TYR A 143 8.66 -19.61 -8.58
CA TYR A 143 8.53 -18.62 -7.53
C TYR A 143 9.73 -17.68 -7.45
N ARG A 144 10.94 -18.13 -7.77
CA ARG A 144 12.11 -17.25 -7.90
C ARG A 144 11.91 -16.21 -9.00
N PHE A 145 11.39 -16.62 -10.15
CA PHE A 145 11.14 -15.69 -11.25
C PHE A 145 10.04 -14.70 -10.91
N ILE A 146 8.90 -15.16 -10.41
CA ILE A 146 7.77 -14.29 -10.10
C ILE A 146 8.06 -13.32 -8.91
N ASN A 147 9.06 -13.64 -8.06
CA ASN A 147 9.53 -12.77 -6.99
C ASN A 147 10.09 -11.44 -7.50
N GLU A 148 10.58 -11.39 -8.72
CA GLU A 148 11.13 -10.16 -9.29
C GLU A 148 10.03 -9.18 -9.74
N ALA A 149 8.83 -9.66 -10.04
CA ALA A 149 7.73 -8.85 -10.53
C ALA A 149 7.31 -7.70 -9.58
N PRO A 150 7.12 -7.92 -8.26
CA PRO A 150 6.84 -6.83 -7.33
C PRO A 150 7.96 -5.79 -7.28
N THR A 151 9.22 -6.21 -7.37
CA THR A 151 10.39 -5.33 -7.36
C THR A 151 10.38 -4.39 -8.56
N VAL A 152 10.16 -4.93 -9.76
CA VAL A 152 10.10 -4.13 -11.00
C VAL A 152 8.95 -3.14 -10.95
N ILE A 153 7.76 -3.60 -10.53
CA ILE A 153 6.58 -2.72 -10.40
C ILE A 153 6.86 -1.60 -9.39
N MET A 154 7.46 -1.93 -8.23
CA MET A 154 7.80 -0.94 -7.20
C MET A 154 8.73 0.14 -7.75
N ILE A 155 9.79 -0.25 -8.47
CA ILE A 155 10.75 0.71 -9.06
C ILE A 155 10.02 1.65 -10.02
N LEU A 156 9.16 1.13 -10.90
CA LEU A 156 8.38 1.94 -11.84
C LEU A 156 7.41 2.89 -11.12
N VAL A 157 6.74 2.44 -10.06
CA VAL A 157 5.85 3.28 -9.25
C VAL A 157 6.63 4.41 -8.59
N VAL A 158 7.79 4.10 -7.97
CA VAL A 158 8.64 5.11 -7.33
C VAL A 158 9.13 6.13 -8.36
N PHE A 159 9.58 5.68 -9.53
CA PHE A 159 9.99 6.56 -10.63
C PHE A 159 8.88 7.54 -11.01
N LEU A 160 7.64 7.06 -11.25
CA LEU A 160 6.50 7.91 -11.60
C LEU A 160 6.16 8.92 -10.50
N VAL A 161 6.26 8.53 -9.23
CA VAL A 161 5.95 9.40 -8.09
C VAL A 161 6.99 10.51 -7.92
N VAL A 162 8.28 10.20 -8.17
CA VAL A 162 9.37 11.16 -8.00
C VAL A 162 9.47 12.10 -9.18
N MET A 163 9.42 11.55 -10.40
CA MET A 163 9.61 12.34 -11.62
C MET A 163 8.37 13.12 -12.04
N LYS A 164 7.15 12.60 -11.75
CA LYS A 164 5.85 13.18 -12.14
C LYS A 164 5.85 13.70 -13.59
N PRO A 165 6.22 12.86 -14.57
CA PRO A 165 6.32 13.28 -15.97
C PRO A 165 4.98 13.74 -16.55
#